data_6ec6eb4b0593e8fe4750134d1cfa7d76
#
_entry.id   6ec6eb4b0593e8fe4750134d1cfa7d76
#
_cell.length_a   1.000
_cell.length_b   1.000
_cell.length_c   1.000
_cell.angle_alpha   90.00
_cell.angle_beta   90.00
_cell.angle_gamma   90.00
#
_symmetry.space_group_name_H-M   'P 1'
#
loop_
_entity.id
_entity.type
_entity.pdbx_description
1 polymer ?
#
loop_
_entity_poly.entity_id
_entity_poly.type
_entity_poly.pdbx_seq_one_letter_code
_entity_poly.pdbx_strand_id
1 'polypeptide(L)'
;MSFSTQIPDPSGSLLPGLHAWLSPADQPHSADLLFVLAGHMSRKHYALQLFREGLARRLLFSVGRFEIRRFSKMALPSPLNLLKLAQDLPPQQRHYFVLFQANECRVEHVQPRRFGTLTEIASLARWLAANPEVQSLLLISNATHLRRIRLCCQSLLPLGLRLTFLPVPKSFLDLEEPEPSGMQSTFSDLVELFKLQLYRLLLIVHPKPSSSI
;
A
#
# COMPACT_ATOMS: atom_id res chain seq x y z
N MET A 1 -22.74 -8.64 -9.26
CA MET A 1 -22.52 -7.18 -9.07
C MET A 1 -21.39 -6.76 -9.98
N SER A 2 -21.65 -5.90 -10.97
CA SER A 2 -20.64 -5.41 -11.91
C SER A 2 -19.86 -4.29 -11.24
N PHE A 3 -18.61 -4.52 -10.90
CA PHE A 3 -17.70 -3.47 -10.46
C PHE A 3 -17.35 -2.61 -11.69
N SER A 4 -17.97 -1.45 -11.80
CA SER A 4 -17.54 -0.44 -12.77
C SER A 4 -16.26 0.18 -12.26
N THR A 5 -15.13 -0.31 -12.75
CA THR A 5 -13.82 0.32 -12.56
C THR A 5 -13.79 1.58 -13.41
N GLN A 6 -14.19 2.71 -12.85
CA GLN A 6 -13.83 4.00 -13.43
C GLN A 6 -12.30 4.12 -13.35
N ILE A 7 -11.64 3.99 -14.51
CA ILE A 7 -10.24 4.41 -14.67
C ILE A 7 -10.20 5.88 -14.22
N PRO A 8 -9.33 6.27 -13.29
CA PRO A 8 -9.29 7.65 -12.82
C PRO A 8 -9.05 8.57 -14.02
N ASP A 9 -9.97 9.51 -14.21
CA ASP A 9 -9.89 10.53 -15.25
C ASP A 9 -8.63 11.37 -14.99
N PRO A 10 -7.71 11.50 -15.98
CA PRO A 10 -6.49 12.28 -15.84
C PRO A 10 -6.71 13.80 -15.84
N SER A 11 -7.93 14.28 -15.65
CA SER A 11 -8.38 15.65 -15.87
C SER A 11 -7.72 16.75 -15.01
N GLY A 12 -6.79 16.40 -14.13
CA GLY A 12 -6.07 17.39 -13.31
C GLY A 12 -4.59 17.59 -13.66
N SER A 13 -3.99 16.73 -14.49
CA SER A 13 -2.56 16.83 -14.82
C SER A 13 -2.33 17.52 -16.17
N LEU A 14 -1.35 18.43 -16.22
CA LEU A 14 -0.88 19.02 -17.49
C LEU A 14 -0.10 18.00 -18.35
N LEU A 15 0.23 16.82 -17.79
CA LEU A 15 0.93 15.73 -18.46
C LEU A 15 0.12 14.42 -18.35
N PRO A 16 -1.04 14.32 -19.02
CA PRO A 16 -1.96 13.18 -18.86
C PRO A 16 -1.32 11.83 -19.23
N GLY A 17 -0.44 11.82 -20.24
CA GLY A 17 0.31 10.61 -20.60
C GLY A 17 1.27 10.12 -19.49
N LEU A 18 1.94 11.02 -18.78
CA LEU A 18 2.78 10.68 -17.64
C LEU A 18 1.94 10.16 -16.48
N HIS A 19 0.83 10.84 -16.17
CA HIS A 19 -0.10 10.42 -15.12
C HIS A 19 -0.63 8.99 -15.37
N ALA A 20 -1.15 8.73 -16.56
CA ALA A 20 -1.63 7.41 -16.96
C ALA A 20 -0.52 6.35 -16.90
N TRP A 21 0.70 6.69 -17.31
CA TRP A 21 1.84 5.79 -17.25
C TRP A 21 2.26 5.47 -15.80
N LEU A 22 2.18 6.43 -14.88
CA LEU A 22 2.47 6.23 -13.45
C LEU A 22 1.38 5.41 -12.74
N SER A 23 0.17 5.35 -13.28
CA SER A 23 -1.04 4.83 -12.67
C SER A 23 -1.52 3.50 -13.28
N PRO A 24 -0.68 2.44 -13.34
CA PRO A 24 -1.10 1.15 -13.88
C PRO A 24 -2.14 0.53 -12.95
N ALA A 25 -3.37 0.38 -13.41
CA ALA A 25 -4.45 -0.25 -12.67
C ALA A 25 -4.76 -1.63 -13.26
N ASP A 26 -4.96 -2.62 -12.38
CA ASP A 26 -5.42 -3.95 -12.78
C ASP A 26 -6.93 -4.07 -12.48
N GLN A 27 -7.58 -5.10 -13.03
CA GLN A 27 -8.95 -5.44 -12.67
C GLN A 27 -8.96 -6.09 -11.28
N PRO A 28 -9.95 -5.77 -10.43
CA PRO A 28 -10.07 -6.36 -9.11
C PRO A 28 -10.37 -7.85 -9.21
N HIS A 29 -9.58 -8.66 -8.52
CA HIS A 29 -9.78 -10.10 -8.38
C HIS A 29 -9.67 -10.47 -6.90
N SER A 30 -10.36 -11.55 -6.50
CA SER A 30 -10.22 -12.07 -5.14
C SER A 30 -8.77 -12.51 -4.89
N ALA A 31 -8.29 -12.24 -3.67
CA ALA A 31 -6.92 -12.54 -3.25
C ALA A 31 -6.88 -13.20 -1.87
N ASP A 32 -5.76 -13.86 -1.56
CA ASP A 32 -5.54 -14.41 -0.22
C ASP A 32 -5.23 -13.31 0.79
N LEU A 33 -4.52 -12.26 0.33
CA LEU A 33 -4.11 -11.12 1.14
C LEU A 33 -4.38 -9.80 0.42
N LEU A 34 -4.98 -8.85 1.11
CA LEU A 34 -5.05 -7.45 0.74
C LEU A 34 -4.03 -6.68 1.56
N PHE A 35 -3.08 -6.01 0.92
CA PHE A 35 -2.03 -5.23 1.58
C PHE A 35 -2.16 -3.75 1.28
N VAL A 36 -2.05 -2.94 2.32
CA VAL A 36 -2.15 -1.47 2.24
C VAL A 36 -0.93 -0.82 2.83
N LEU A 37 -0.20 -0.08 2.02
CA LEU A 37 0.97 0.69 2.46
C LEU A 37 0.55 1.84 3.39
N ALA A 38 1.50 2.26 4.24
CA ALA A 38 1.36 3.44 5.07
C ALA A 38 1.13 4.71 4.23
N GLY A 39 0.53 5.73 4.83
CA GLY A 39 0.25 7.02 4.21
C GLY A 39 -1.20 7.46 4.41
N HIS A 40 -1.89 7.88 3.34
CA HIS A 40 -3.25 8.43 3.42
C HIS A 40 -4.27 7.41 3.94
N MET A 41 -5.18 7.87 4.81
CA MET A 41 -6.22 7.03 5.41
C MET A 41 -7.26 6.55 4.37
N SER A 42 -7.47 7.31 3.30
CA SER A 42 -8.33 6.93 2.17
C SER A 42 -8.03 5.52 1.64
N ARG A 43 -6.73 5.14 1.55
CA ARG A 43 -6.32 3.79 1.18
C ARG A 43 -6.85 2.73 2.14
N LYS A 44 -6.81 3.03 3.46
CA LYS A 44 -7.26 2.11 4.50
C LYS A 44 -8.78 1.99 4.54
N HIS A 45 -9.49 3.10 4.35
CA HIS A 45 -10.96 3.08 4.25
C HIS A 45 -11.42 2.26 3.05
N TYR A 46 -10.82 2.48 1.87
CA TYR A 46 -11.15 1.72 0.67
C TYR A 46 -10.82 0.22 0.83
N ALA A 47 -9.64 -0.09 1.36
CA ALA A 47 -9.24 -1.47 1.62
C ALA A 47 -10.18 -2.19 2.61
N LEU A 48 -10.60 -1.49 3.65
CA LEU A 48 -11.53 -2.03 4.64
C LEU A 48 -12.91 -2.32 4.01
N GLN A 49 -13.36 -1.49 3.08
CA GLN A 49 -14.58 -1.75 2.32
C GLN A 49 -14.42 -3.02 1.47
N LEU A 50 -13.37 -3.12 0.65
CA LEU A 50 -13.10 -4.31 -0.18
C LEU A 50 -12.96 -5.60 0.64
N PHE A 51 -12.36 -5.50 1.82
CA PHE A 51 -12.25 -6.63 2.74
C PHE A 51 -13.63 -7.07 3.27
N ARG A 52 -14.49 -6.12 3.63
CA ARG A 52 -15.89 -6.41 4.05
C ARG A 52 -16.73 -7.00 2.91
N GLU A 53 -16.44 -6.62 1.68
CA GLU A 53 -17.06 -7.17 0.46
C GLU A 53 -16.51 -8.57 0.09
N GLY A 54 -15.53 -9.08 0.85
CA GLY A 54 -14.99 -10.42 0.66
C GLY A 54 -13.94 -10.55 -0.44
N LEU A 55 -13.35 -9.45 -0.92
CA LEU A 55 -12.30 -9.50 -1.95
C LEU A 55 -10.99 -10.13 -1.46
N ALA A 56 -10.79 -10.24 -0.16
CA ALA A 56 -9.62 -10.92 0.39
C ALA A 56 -9.96 -11.68 1.68
N ARG A 57 -9.24 -12.78 1.92
CA ARG A 57 -9.38 -13.55 3.16
C ARG A 57 -8.68 -12.91 4.35
N ARG A 58 -7.65 -12.12 4.08
CA ARG A 58 -6.81 -11.42 5.07
C ARG A 58 -6.62 -9.98 4.65
N LEU A 59 -6.53 -9.09 5.63
CA LEU A 59 -6.25 -7.67 5.42
C LEU A 59 -5.05 -7.28 6.27
N LEU A 60 -3.97 -6.82 5.63
CA LEU A 60 -2.74 -6.39 6.27
C LEU A 60 -2.51 -4.89 6.03
N PHE A 61 -2.61 -4.11 7.10
CA PHE A 61 -2.28 -2.70 7.06
C PHE A 61 -0.84 -2.45 7.48
N SER A 62 -0.12 -1.66 6.71
CA SER A 62 1.08 -0.97 7.18
C SER A 62 0.67 0.36 7.81
N VAL A 63 1.04 0.57 9.08
CA VAL A 63 0.65 1.75 9.87
C VAL A 63 1.89 2.46 10.38
N GLY A 64 2.20 3.60 9.79
CA GLY A 64 3.33 4.45 10.18
C GLY A 64 2.99 5.39 11.34
N ARG A 65 4.03 5.96 11.97
CA ARG A 65 3.92 6.82 13.17
C ARG A 65 2.92 7.97 13.05
N PHE A 66 2.77 8.55 11.86
CA PHE A 66 1.89 9.70 11.65
C PHE A 66 0.41 9.34 11.50
N GLU A 67 0.11 8.05 11.35
CA GLU A 67 -1.23 7.55 11.09
C GLU A 67 -1.89 6.94 12.33
N ILE A 68 -1.12 6.57 13.36
CA ILE A 68 -1.58 5.79 14.52
C ILE A 68 -2.85 6.39 15.14
N ARG A 69 -2.89 7.72 15.34
CA ARG A 69 -4.07 8.39 15.92
C ARG A 69 -5.31 8.29 15.04
N ARG A 70 -5.15 8.47 13.73
CA ARG A 70 -6.26 8.40 12.76
C ARG A 70 -6.71 6.95 12.58
N PHE A 71 -5.75 6.04 12.46
CA PHE A 71 -6.01 4.61 12.36
C PHE A 71 -6.80 4.07 13.56
N SER A 72 -6.45 4.48 14.78
CA SER A 72 -7.16 4.07 16.00
C SER A 72 -8.60 4.57 16.11
N LYS A 73 -9.02 5.51 15.25
CA LYS A 73 -10.40 6.00 15.15
C LYS A 73 -11.24 5.28 14.09
N MET A 74 -10.64 4.40 13.31
CA MET A 74 -11.36 3.64 12.28
C MET A 74 -12.28 2.59 12.91
N ALA A 75 -13.39 2.31 12.26
CA ALA A 75 -14.26 1.18 12.59
C ALA A 75 -13.62 -0.13 12.08
N LEU A 76 -12.67 -0.66 12.86
CA LEU A 76 -11.90 -1.86 12.53
C LEU A 76 -12.71 -3.14 12.75
N PRO A 77 -12.39 -4.25 12.05
CA PRO A 77 -13.06 -5.55 12.22
C PRO A 77 -12.94 -6.11 13.66
N SER A 78 -11.85 -5.79 14.36
CA SER A 78 -11.62 -6.19 15.74
C SER A 78 -11.09 -5.02 16.57
N PRO A 79 -11.40 -4.94 17.87
CA PRO A 79 -10.88 -3.89 18.76
C PRO A 79 -9.35 -3.91 18.81
N LEU A 80 -8.73 -2.76 18.59
CA LEU A 80 -7.28 -2.61 18.65
C LEU A 80 -6.91 -1.28 19.30
N ASN A 81 -6.07 -1.33 20.33
CA ASN A 81 -5.49 -0.13 20.94
C ASN A 81 -4.04 0.08 20.51
N LEU A 82 -3.86 0.51 19.27
CA LEU A 82 -2.52 0.78 18.72
C LEU A 82 -1.82 1.96 19.40
N LEU A 83 -2.58 2.90 19.99
CA LEU A 83 -2.01 4.02 20.75
C LEU A 83 -1.27 3.53 22.00
N LYS A 84 -1.83 2.54 22.70
CA LYS A 84 -1.18 1.92 23.87
C LYS A 84 0.13 1.24 23.47
N LEU A 85 0.11 0.43 22.41
CA LEU A 85 1.32 -0.23 21.90
C LEU A 85 2.40 0.77 21.43
N ALA A 86 1.98 1.95 20.96
CA ALA A 86 2.91 2.97 20.50
C ALA A 86 3.58 3.75 21.65
N GLN A 87 3.06 3.71 22.88
CA GLN A 87 3.64 4.44 24.02
C GLN A 87 5.01 3.88 24.41
N ASP A 88 5.21 2.59 24.28
CA ASP A 88 6.43 1.89 24.69
C ASP A 88 7.60 2.04 23.71
N LEU A 89 7.37 2.69 22.55
CA LEU A 89 8.38 2.85 21.51
C LEU A 89 8.67 4.33 21.20
N PRO A 90 9.93 4.68 20.91
CA PRO A 90 10.25 6.01 20.41
C PRO A 90 9.54 6.29 19.08
N PRO A 91 9.13 7.55 18.78
CA PRO A 91 8.33 7.88 17.61
C PRO A 91 8.92 7.38 16.28
N GLN A 92 10.24 7.34 16.15
CA GLN A 92 10.95 6.89 14.94
C GLN A 92 10.78 5.39 14.68
N GLN A 93 10.48 4.61 15.71
CA GLN A 93 10.30 3.15 15.62
C GLN A 93 8.83 2.73 15.48
N ARG A 94 7.88 3.66 15.60
CA ARG A 94 6.44 3.36 15.57
C ARG A 94 5.98 3.04 14.16
N HIS A 95 6.17 1.81 13.73
CA HIS A 95 5.67 1.28 12.49
C HIS A 95 5.20 -0.16 12.71
N TYR A 96 3.97 -0.46 12.30
CA TYR A 96 3.32 -1.73 12.61
C TYR A 96 2.68 -2.33 11.36
N PHE A 97 2.72 -3.65 11.28
CA PHE A 97 1.80 -4.42 10.47
C PHE A 97 0.62 -4.84 11.35
N VAL A 98 -0.59 -4.55 10.89
CA VAL A 98 -1.85 -4.91 11.55
C VAL A 98 -2.60 -5.84 10.64
N LEU A 99 -2.66 -7.11 11.02
CA LEU A 99 -3.33 -8.19 10.30
C LEU A 99 -4.74 -8.39 10.85
N PHE A 100 -5.72 -8.42 9.97
CA PHE A 100 -7.07 -8.90 10.25
C PHE A 100 -7.35 -10.16 9.43
N GLN A 101 -7.78 -11.22 10.12
CA GLN A 101 -8.17 -12.49 9.53
C GLN A 101 -9.36 -13.06 10.30
N ALA A 102 -10.51 -13.22 9.65
CA ALA A 102 -11.76 -13.58 10.32
C ALA A 102 -12.02 -12.64 11.51
N ASN A 103 -12.05 -13.16 12.74
CA ASN A 103 -12.26 -12.39 13.98
C ASN A 103 -10.95 -12.09 14.73
N GLU A 104 -9.80 -12.44 14.18
CA GLU A 104 -8.50 -12.21 14.80
C GLU A 104 -7.85 -10.92 14.32
N CYS A 105 -7.18 -10.24 15.25
CA CYS A 105 -6.29 -9.11 14.96
C CYS A 105 -4.91 -9.41 15.55
N ARG A 106 -3.88 -9.34 14.69
CA ARG A 106 -2.47 -9.48 15.11
C ARG A 106 -1.70 -8.22 14.75
N VAL A 107 -0.80 -7.83 15.64
CA VAL A 107 0.05 -6.64 15.43
C VAL A 107 1.50 -7.07 15.51
N GLU A 108 2.26 -6.72 14.48
CA GLU A 108 3.70 -6.96 14.41
C GLU A 108 4.43 -5.63 14.28
N HIS A 109 5.52 -5.48 15.02
CA HIS A 109 6.39 -4.31 14.90
C HIS A 109 7.28 -4.45 13.65
N VAL A 110 7.31 -3.40 12.83
CA VAL A 110 8.15 -3.30 11.63
C VAL A 110 9.23 -2.26 11.85
N GLN A 111 10.50 -2.64 11.69
CA GLN A 111 11.60 -1.66 11.81
C GLN A 111 11.60 -0.72 10.60
N PRO A 112 11.36 0.59 10.79
CA PRO A 112 11.38 1.54 9.70
C PRO A 112 12.82 1.79 9.23
N ARG A 113 12.99 1.95 7.91
CA ARG A 113 14.24 2.39 7.28
C ARG A 113 14.01 3.69 6.51
N ARG A 114 15.07 4.30 5.97
CA ARG A 114 15.01 5.61 5.29
C ARG A 114 14.05 5.67 4.07
N PHE A 115 13.83 4.54 3.38
CA PHE A 115 13.00 4.47 2.17
C PHE A 115 11.69 3.73 2.47
N GLY A 116 10.64 4.48 2.84
CA GLY A 116 9.36 3.97 3.31
C GLY A 116 8.80 2.79 2.49
N THR A 117 8.49 3.00 1.20
CA THR A 117 7.93 1.96 0.33
C THR A 117 8.84 0.73 0.21
N LEU A 118 10.16 0.93 0.05
CA LEU A 118 11.11 -0.18 -0.06
C LEU A 118 11.14 -1.01 1.23
N THR A 119 11.14 -0.33 2.38
CA THR A 119 11.11 -0.99 3.70
C THR A 119 9.82 -1.78 3.90
N GLU A 120 8.69 -1.21 3.53
CA GLU A 120 7.38 -1.87 3.68
C GLU A 120 7.29 -3.12 2.81
N ILE A 121 7.71 -3.04 1.54
CA ILE A 121 7.70 -4.20 0.63
C ILE A 121 8.73 -5.25 1.05
N ALA A 122 9.91 -4.85 1.52
CA ALA A 122 10.90 -5.79 2.07
C ALA A 122 10.40 -6.48 3.36
N SER A 123 9.63 -5.77 4.19
CA SER A 123 9.00 -6.35 5.38
C SER A 123 7.85 -7.28 5.00
N LEU A 124 7.06 -6.89 3.99
CA LEU A 124 6.03 -7.76 3.41
C LEU A 124 6.64 -9.05 2.82
N ALA A 125 7.79 -8.96 2.14
CA ALA A 125 8.50 -10.14 1.63
C ALA A 125 8.88 -11.13 2.75
N ARG A 126 9.38 -10.61 3.88
CA ARG A 126 9.68 -11.45 5.08
C ARG A 126 8.42 -12.05 5.68
N TRP A 127 7.35 -11.27 5.76
CA TRP A 127 6.06 -11.74 6.25
C TRP A 127 5.49 -12.85 5.36
N LEU A 128 5.57 -12.70 4.03
CA LEU A 128 5.14 -13.72 3.06
C LEU A 128 5.98 -14.99 3.15
N ALA A 129 7.28 -14.89 3.40
CA ALA A 129 8.13 -16.07 3.62
C ALA A 129 7.71 -16.89 4.85
N ALA A 130 7.15 -16.24 5.87
CA ALA A 130 6.56 -16.90 7.05
C ALA A 130 5.11 -17.34 6.84
N ASN A 131 4.47 -16.98 5.71
CA ASN A 131 3.08 -17.30 5.37
C ASN A 131 2.98 -17.83 3.93
N PRO A 132 3.59 -19.00 3.64
CA PRO A 132 3.74 -19.53 2.27
C PRO A 132 2.40 -19.93 1.61
N GLU A 133 1.33 -20.05 2.38
CA GLU A 133 -0.03 -20.31 1.89
C GLU A 133 -0.64 -19.11 1.14
N VAL A 134 -0.05 -17.91 1.24
CA VAL A 134 -0.49 -16.73 0.49
C VAL A 134 0.07 -16.79 -0.93
N GLN A 135 -0.80 -17.07 -1.89
CA GLN A 135 -0.45 -17.21 -3.32
C GLN A 135 -0.89 -16.00 -4.16
N SER A 136 -1.75 -15.16 -3.60
CA SER A 136 -2.29 -13.98 -4.30
C SER A 136 -2.35 -12.75 -3.39
N LEU A 137 -1.92 -11.61 -3.92
CA LEU A 137 -1.78 -10.35 -3.20
C LEU A 137 -2.45 -9.22 -3.98
N LEU A 138 -3.36 -8.53 -3.31
CA LEU A 138 -3.98 -7.31 -3.79
C LEU A 138 -3.37 -6.12 -3.07
N LEU A 139 -2.80 -5.18 -3.82
CA LEU A 139 -2.14 -3.98 -3.27
C LEU A 139 -2.95 -2.73 -3.59
N ILE A 140 -3.21 -1.93 -2.57
CA ILE A 140 -3.95 -0.67 -2.70
C ILE A 140 -3.03 0.51 -2.43
N SER A 141 -3.07 1.50 -3.33
CA SER A 141 -2.37 2.77 -3.19
C SER A 141 -3.00 3.87 -4.03
N ASN A 142 -2.50 5.10 -3.87
CA ASN A 142 -2.86 6.18 -4.80
C ASN A 142 -2.32 5.84 -6.20
N ALA A 143 -3.05 6.26 -7.23
CA ALA A 143 -2.79 5.88 -8.62
C ALA A 143 -1.32 6.08 -9.05
N THR A 144 -0.78 7.28 -8.86
CA THR A 144 0.60 7.62 -9.27
C THR A 144 1.70 6.86 -8.53
N HIS A 145 1.40 6.34 -7.33
CA HIS A 145 2.32 5.52 -6.55
C HIS A 145 2.42 4.07 -7.03
N LEU A 146 1.41 3.57 -7.79
CA LEU A 146 1.32 2.15 -8.15
C LEU A 146 2.51 1.64 -8.95
N ARG A 147 3.05 2.46 -9.87
CA ARG A 147 4.22 2.04 -10.67
C ARG A 147 5.45 1.81 -9.81
N ARG A 148 5.70 2.68 -8.82
CA ARG A 148 6.83 2.52 -7.89
C ARG A 148 6.65 1.30 -7.00
N ILE A 149 5.43 1.06 -6.52
CA ILE A 149 5.11 -0.12 -5.72
C ILE A 149 5.29 -1.38 -6.55
N ARG A 150 4.80 -1.41 -7.81
CA ARG A 150 4.96 -2.53 -8.74
C ARG A 150 6.44 -2.86 -8.96
N LEU A 151 7.29 -1.86 -9.17
CA LEU A 151 8.74 -2.03 -9.29
C LEU A 151 9.34 -2.70 -8.04
N CYS A 152 9.00 -2.20 -6.84
CA CYS A 152 9.49 -2.78 -5.59
C CYS A 152 9.01 -4.22 -5.40
N CYS A 153 7.73 -4.51 -5.70
CA CYS A 153 7.16 -5.85 -5.59
C CYS A 153 7.85 -6.83 -6.52
N GLN A 154 8.03 -6.47 -7.79
CA GLN A 154 8.70 -7.31 -8.79
C GLN A 154 10.15 -7.65 -8.38
N SER A 155 10.81 -6.72 -7.70
CA SER A 155 12.21 -6.88 -7.28
C SER A 155 12.37 -7.65 -5.97
N LEU A 156 11.43 -7.55 -5.04
CA LEU A 156 11.60 -8.03 -3.65
C LEU A 156 10.71 -9.19 -3.27
N LEU A 157 9.52 -9.32 -3.88
CA LEU A 157 8.58 -10.38 -3.50
C LEU A 157 8.95 -11.72 -4.15
N PRO A 158 8.47 -12.85 -3.58
CA PRO A 158 8.68 -14.18 -4.15
C PRO A 158 8.17 -14.28 -5.60
N LEU A 159 8.88 -15.08 -6.42
CA LEU A 159 8.41 -15.42 -7.76
C LEU A 159 7.16 -16.32 -7.67
N GLY A 160 6.25 -16.15 -8.62
CA GLY A 160 5.01 -16.95 -8.67
C GLY A 160 3.84 -16.37 -7.86
N LEU A 161 4.07 -15.34 -7.02
CA LEU A 161 2.99 -14.63 -6.34
C LEU A 161 2.16 -13.83 -7.34
N ARG A 162 0.85 -14.06 -7.38
CA ARG A 162 -0.07 -13.31 -8.24
C ARG A 162 -0.34 -11.94 -7.62
N LEU A 163 0.07 -10.88 -8.33
CA LEU A 163 -0.03 -9.49 -7.87
C LEU A 163 -1.14 -8.75 -8.62
N THR A 164 -2.01 -8.06 -7.89
CA THR A 164 -3.04 -7.16 -8.41
C THR A 164 -2.87 -5.80 -7.77
N PHE A 165 -2.88 -4.73 -8.57
CA PHE A 165 -2.66 -3.36 -8.12
C PHE A 165 -3.90 -2.52 -8.37
N LEU A 166 -4.52 -2.00 -7.30
CA LEU A 166 -5.72 -1.19 -7.37
C LEU A 166 -5.47 0.25 -6.92
N PRO A 167 -5.82 1.25 -7.72
CA PRO A 167 -5.84 2.63 -7.28
C PRO A 167 -7.02 2.87 -6.33
N VAL A 168 -6.83 3.76 -5.37
CA VAL A 168 -7.94 4.29 -4.57
C VAL A 168 -8.84 5.13 -5.48
N PRO A 169 -10.16 4.87 -5.52
CA PRO A 169 -11.10 5.70 -6.27
C PRO A 169 -11.15 7.14 -5.77
N LYS A 170 -11.45 8.08 -6.66
CA LYS A 170 -11.58 9.52 -6.32
C LYS A 170 -12.55 9.76 -5.16
N SER A 171 -13.69 9.08 -5.14
CA SER A 171 -14.70 9.18 -4.08
C SER A 171 -14.17 8.91 -2.66
N PHE A 172 -13.05 8.22 -2.52
CA PHE A 172 -12.36 8.02 -1.24
C PHE A 172 -11.28 9.06 -0.97
N LEU A 173 -10.70 9.65 -2.01
CA LEU A 173 -9.67 10.70 -1.88
C LEU A 173 -10.29 12.00 -1.39
N ASP A 174 -11.45 12.37 -1.89
CA ASP A 174 -12.19 13.60 -1.55
C ASP A 174 -12.62 13.69 -0.08
N LEU A 175 -12.59 12.57 0.65
CA LEU A 175 -12.89 12.52 2.08
C LEU A 175 -11.79 13.15 2.97
N GLU A 176 -10.58 13.33 2.45
CA GLU A 176 -9.42 13.74 3.26
C GLU A 176 -8.78 15.06 2.82
N GLU A 177 -8.73 15.35 1.52
CA GLU A 177 -8.05 16.52 0.98
C GLU A 177 -8.76 17.02 -0.30
N PRO A 178 -8.83 18.35 -0.54
CA PRO A 178 -9.35 18.89 -1.78
C PRO A 178 -8.47 18.44 -2.96
N GLU A 179 -9.07 18.26 -4.14
CA GLU A 179 -8.34 17.88 -5.35
C GLU A 179 -7.18 18.87 -5.63
N PRO A 180 -5.98 18.37 -5.89
CA PRO A 180 -4.86 19.22 -6.24
C PRO A 180 -5.15 19.94 -7.55
N SER A 181 -4.80 21.22 -7.65
CA SER A 181 -4.86 21.95 -8.91
C SER A 181 -4.02 21.24 -9.99
N GLY A 182 -4.31 21.47 -11.27
CA GLY A 182 -3.57 20.83 -12.37
C GLY A 182 -2.04 21.00 -12.29
N MET A 183 -1.56 22.14 -11.78
CA MET A 183 -0.14 22.37 -11.54
C MET A 183 0.40 21.53 -10.37
N GLN A 184 -0.35 21.38 -9.28
CA GLN A 184 0.03 20.55 -8.13
C GLN A 184 0.04 19.06 -8.51
N SER A 185 -0.92 18.62 -9.32
CA SER A 185 -0.97 17.26 -9.84
C SER A 185 0.26 16.97 -10.70
N THR A 186 0.61 17.84 -11.64
CA THR A 186 1.79 17.70 -12.50
C THR A 186 3.09 17.67 -11.70
N PHE A 187 3.22 18.55 -10.69
CA PHE A 187 4.38 18.53 -9.81
C PHE A 187 4.48 17.22 -9.03
N SER A 188 3.37 16.71 -8.53
CA SER A 188 3.30 15.41 -7.86
C SER A 188 3.75 14.27 -8.79
N ASP A 189 3.31 14.26 -10.05
CA ASP A 189 3.71 13.26 -11.06
C ASP A 189 5.22 13.31 -11.34
N LEU A 190 5.81 14.50 -11.46
CA LEU A 190 7.26 14.66 -11.65
C LEU A 190 8.06 14.17 -10.43
N VAL A 191 7.58 14.47 -9.22
CA VAL A 191 8.19 13.97 -7.99
C VAL A 191 8.11 12.44 -7.93
N GLU A 192 7.00 11.84 -8.31
CA GLU A 192 6.87 10.37 -8.35
C GLU A 192 7.75 9.74 -9.45
N LEU A 193 7.91 10.39 -10.59
CA LEU A 193 8.86 9.96 -11.62
C LEU A 193 10.30 9.98 -11.08
N PHE A 194 10.71 11.06 -10.42
CA PHE A 194 12.03 11.16 -9.80
C PHE A 194 12.25 10.06 -8.74
N LYS A 195 11.28 9.86 -7.85
CA LYS A 195 11.32 8.77 -6.87
C LYS A 195 11.44 7.40 -7.56
N LEU A 196 10.71 7.16 -8.64
CA LEU A 196 10.78 5.90 -9.38
C LEU A 196 12.18 5.64 -9.92
N GLN A 197 12.86 6.65 -10.49
CA GLN A 197 14.25 6.50 -10.96
C GLN A 197 15.22 6.23 -9.80
N LEU A 198 15.06 6.95 -8.69
CA LEU A 198 15.85 6.71 -7.49
C LEU A 198 15.69 5.25 -6.99
N TYR A 199 14.46 4.74 -6.96
CA TYR A 199 14.18 3.36 -6.54
C TYR A 199 14.78 2.32 -7.50
N ARG A 200 14.79 2.59 -8.81
CA ARG A 200 15.48 1.74 -9.79
C ARG A 200 16.96 1.63 -9.46
N LEU A 201 17.63 2.75 -9.21
CA LEU A 201 19.05 2.76 -8.84
C LEU A 201 19.31 2.01 -7.53
N LEU A 202 18.48 2.24 -6.50
CA LEU A 202 18.60 1.57 -5.20
C LEU A 202 18.45 0.04 -5.32
N LEU A 203 17.54 -0.44 -6.17
CA LEU A 203 17.31 -1.87 -6.37
C LEU A 203 18.43 -2.54 -7.17
N ILE A 204 19.13 -1.81 -8.02
CA ILE A 204 20.35 -2.30 -8.70
C ILE A 204 21.49 -2.47 -7.70
N VAL A 205 21.68 -1.47 -6.80
CA VAL A 205 22.77 -1.48 -5.81
C VAL A 205 22.52 -2.48 -4.67
N HIS A 206 21.26 -2.78 -4.36
CA HIS A 206 20.86 -3.74 -3.33
C HIS A 206 20.06 -4.88 -3.97
N PRO A 207 20.71 -5.77 -4.71
CA PRO A 207 20.03 -6.92 -5.31
C PRO A 207 19.44 -7.82 -4.22
N LYS A 208 18.41 -8.57 -4.60
CA LYS A 208 17.78 -9.60 -3.77
C LYS A 208 18.85 -10.43 -3.06
N PRO A 209 18.75 -10.66 -1.74
CA PRO A 209 19.56 -11.71 -1.15
C PRO A 209 19.21 -12.99 -1.90
N SER A 210 20.22 -13.60 -2.54
CA SER A 210 20.07 -14.87 -3.22
C SER A 210 19.47 -15.86 -2.21
N SER A 211 18.30 -16.39 -2.51
CA SER A 211 17.73 -17.53 -1.80
C SER A 211 18.67 -18.69 -2.04
N SER A 212 19.67 -18.85 -1.16
CA SER A 212 20.35 -20.12 -1.01
C SER A 212 19.30 -21.12 -0.52
N ILE A 213 19.04 -22.06 -1.38
CA ILE A 213 18.23 -23.27 -1.20
C ILE A 213 18.75 -24.06 -0.01
#